data_fd333ea648cdb33173670a6f9afd3967
#
_entry.id   fd333ea648cdb33173670a6f9afd3967
#
_cell.length_a   1.000
_cell.length_b   1.000
_cell.length_c   1.000
_cell.angle_alpha   90.00
_cell.angle_beta   90.00
_cell.angle_gamma   90.00
#
_symmetry.space_group_name_H-M   'P 1'
#
loop_
_entity.id
_entity.type
_entity.pdbx_description
1 polymer ?
#
loop_
_entity_poly.entity_id
_entity_poly.type
_entity_poly.pdbx_seq_one_letter_code
_entity_poly.pdbx_strand_id
1 'polypeptide(L)'
;MHSPGFQYRLYYPRYISGYEKVKMYTTNQTNTMETGPHTKGIVIFGATGDLCKKKLIPALHKLWEKDLLPENFVITGSARRDPGVTVWKESLGEYPDEFMNHLDYISTDLDSVESLRHLPDYLEDNTYFLSVPPERYENAIVNLKEAGKLEDPERSRVVIEKPFGYDYKSAHHLQSVVERYLREKQVYRIDHYLGKDTVNNILATRFSNILLEPLWNRTYIEEVQIFATETIGCDGRAQYYETAGAVRDMLQNHILQVLALVAMEAPCKMSAREIRREKTKVLAATRLGEDMIFGQYQGYRDEEGVDPNSRTPTSVAGTLFVDNWRWEGVPFRVLTGKKMPYGCVEVVIKLKAPPLKLYDGEINDRIVIRLQPNPHLDIRMDIKSPGLDDNLELATLTHDYPQDRAVDGYEKLLYDAINCDQSHFVHADEVMESWRIVDDLLCTGEKCKIRTVPYIYIGGGWGPQHKVDRITDWDYPA
;
A
#
# COMPACT_ATOMS: atom_id res chain seq x y z
N MET A 1 -6.69 21.44 64.87
CA MET A 1 -5.57 21.83 64.04
C MET A 1 -5.74 21.12 62.71
N HIS A 2 -6.21 21.84 61.70
CA HIS A 2 -6.50 21.30 60.36
C HIS A 2 -5.24 21.37 59.50
N SER A 3 -4.89 20.23 58.90
CA SER A 3 -3.91 20.18 57.80
C SER A 3 -4.61 20.35 56.46
N PRO A 4 -4.08 21.16 55.54
CA PRO A 4 -4.68 21.33 54.21
C PRO A 4 -4.23 20.21 53.25
N GLY A 5 -5.21 19.52 52.68
CA GLY A 5 -5.01 18.54 51.62
C GLY A 5 -4.60 19.21 50.29
N PHE A 6 -3.48 18.78 49.74
CA PHE A 6 -3.07 19.11 48.40
C PHE A 6 -3.84 18.25 47.40
N GLN A 7 -4.77 18.86 46.66
CA GLN A 7 -5.38 18.27 45.46
C GLN A 7 -4.46 18.49 44.26
N TYR A 8 -3.83 17.44 43.75
CA TYR A 8 -3.18 17.47 42.45
C TYR A 8 -4.26 17.40 41.38
N ARG A 9 -4.53 18.52 40.69
CA ARG A 9 -5.26 18.56 39.44
C ARG A 9 -4.31 18.07 38.33
N LEU A 10 -4.53 16.84 37.86
CA LEU A 10 -3.96 16.37 36.60
C LEU A 10 -4.54 17.20 35.46
N TYR A 11 -3.72 18.06 34.86
CA TYR A 11 -4.01 18.68 33.59
C TYR A 11 -3.77 17.64 32.49
N TYR A 12 -4.83 17.08 31.93
CA TYR A 12 -4.77 16.41 30.64
C TYR A 12 -4.80 17.52 29.57
N PRO A 13 -3.78 17.64 28.69
CA PRO A 13 -3.95 18.45 27.50
C PRO A 13 -4.97 17.73 26.62
N ARG A 14 -6.10 18.36 26.38
CA ARG A 14 -7.02 17.96 25.32
C ARG A 14 -6.24 18.01 24.00
N TYR A 15 -6.07 16.88 23.35
CA TYR A 15 -5.69 16.84 21.97
C TYR A 15 -6.77 17.55 21.18
N ILE A 16 -6.47 18.76 20.76
CA ILE A 16 -7.27 19.51 19.81
C ILE A 16 -7.04 18.82 18.47
N SER A 17 -8.09 18.24 17.91
CA SER A 17 -8.14 17.87 16.50
C SER A 17 -7.92 19.16 15.71
N GLY A 18 -6.70 19.36 15.24
CA GLY A 18 -6.29 20.59 14.56
C GLY A 18 -6.72 20.61 13.11
N TYR A 19 -8.01 20.78 12.87
CA TYR A 19 -8.50 21.41 11.66
C TYR A 19 -9.20 22.71 12.10
N GLU A 20 -8.42 23.72 12.46
CA GLU A 20 -8.94 25.08 12.55
C GLU A 20 -9.31 25.55 11.15
N LYS A 21 -10.63 25.72 10.91
CA LYS A 21 -11.15 26.50 9.79
C LYS A 21 -10.62 27.92 9.94
N VAL A 22 -9.70 28.34 9.10
CA VAL A 22 -9.36 29.75 8.92
C VAL A 22 -10.61 30.44 8.35
N LYS A 23 -11.41 31.06 9.22
CA LYS A 23 -12.47 31.96 8.80
C LYS A 23 -11.81 33.25 8.28
N MET A 24 -11.72 33.37 6.96
CA MET A 24 -11.53 34.66 6.36
C MET A 24 -12.81 35.48 6.54
N TYR A 25 -12.66 36.66 7.10
CA TYR A 25 -13.73 37.65 7.20
C TYR A 25 -14.12 38.11 5.78
N THR A 26 -15.33 37.76 5.34
CA THR A 26 -15.93 38.32 4.13
C THR A 26 -16.66 39.58 4.48
N THR A 27 -16.20 40.69 3.96
CA THR A 27 -17.02 41.93 3.83
C THR A 27 -18.09 41.69 2.78
N ASN A 28 -19.35 41.92 3.15
CA ASN A 28 -20.51 41.86 2.27
C ASN A 28 -20.31 42.78 1.04
N GLN A 29 -20.17 42.15 -0.13
CA GLN A 29 -20.57 42.77 -1.40
C GLN A 29 -21.34 41.71 -2.18
N THR A 30 -22.59 42.05 -2.50
CA THR A 30 -23.45 41.34 -3.46
C THR A 30 -22.78 41.36 -4.81
N ASN A 31 -22.27 40.20 -5.25
CA ASN A 31 -21.84 39.98 -6.63
C ASN A 31 -22.38 38.65 -7.17
N THR A 32 -22.99 38.75 -8.34
CA THR A 32 -23.32 37.67 -9.27
C THR A 32 -22.16 36.67 -9.32
N MET A 33 -22.44 35.37 -9.11
CA MET A 33 -21.46 34.29 -9.24
C MET A 33 -20.93 34.25 -10.70
N GLU A 34 -19.86 34.96 -10.97
CA GLU A 34 -18.90 34.53 -11.97
C GLU A 34 -18.11 33.40 -11.30
N THR A 35 -18.25 32.20 -11.83
CA THR A 35 -17.40 31.05 -11.45
C THR A 35 -15.96 31.49 -11.70
N GLY A 36 -15.22 31.73 -10.63
CA GLY A 36 -13.79 32.05 -10.72
C GLY A 36 -13.04 30.91 -11.43
N PRO A 37 -11.86 31.19 -12.00
CA PRO A 37 -11.10 30.15 -12.71
C PRO A 37 -10.82 28.99 -11.77
N HIS A 38 -10.97 27.75 -12.28
CA HIS A 38 -10.66 26.53 -11.53
C HIS A 38 -9.21 26.57 -11.09
N THR A 39 -8.96 26.43 -9.77
CA THR A 39 -7.62 26.57 -9.20
C THR A 39 -6.87 25.25 -9.11
N LYS A 40 -7.61 24.15 -8.93
CA LYS A 40 -7.04 22.79 -8.80
C LYS A 40 -7.86 21.77 -9.57
N GLY A 41 -7.17 20.75 -10.10
CA GLY A 41 -7.85 19.68 -10.81
C GLY A 41 -7.04 18.41 -10.99
N ILE A 42 -7.74 17.34 -11.33
CA ILE A 42 -7.17 16.05 -11.68
C ILE A 42 -7.61 15.63 -13.07
N VAL A 43 -6.66 15.21 -13.89
CA VAL A 43 -6.91 14.55 -15.19
C VAL A 43 -6.65 13.06 -15.02
N ILE A 44 -7.67 12.24 -15.26
CA ILE A 44 -7.59 10.78 -15.15
C ILE A 44 -7.49 10.19 -16.54
N PHE A 45 -6.32 9.72 -16.94
CA PHE A 45 -6.14 8.99 -18.20
C PHE A 45 -6.66 7.57 -18.05
N GLY A 46 -7.29 7.03 -19.10
CA GLY A 46 -7.98 5.74 -19.03
C GLY A 46 -9.34 5.82 -18.34
N ALA A 47 -10.00 6.96 -18.42
CA ALA A 47 -11.25 7.27 -17.71
C ALA A 47 -12.45 6.36 -18.09
N THR A 48 -12.37 5.63 -19.19
CA THR A 48 -13.38 4.63 -19.59
C THR A 48 -13.14 3.24 -18.97
N GLY A 49 -12.01 3.05 -18.28
CA GLY A 49 -11.60 1.77 -17.68
C GLY A 49 -12.23 1.50 -16.31
N ASP A 50 -12.11 0.25 -15.88
CA ASP A 50 -12.67 -0.25 -14.62
C ASP A 50 -12.10 0.45 -13.38
N LEU A 51 -10.80 0.75 -13.36
CA LEU A 51 -10.17 1.41 -12.22
C LEU A 51 -10.79 2.78 -11.97
N CYS A 52 -10.95 3.59 -13.04
CA CYS A 52 -11.60 4.89 -12.92
C CYS A 52 -13.02 4.76 -12.36
N LYS A 53 -13.83 3.90 -12.98
CA LYS A 53 -15.25 3.74 -12.63
C LYS A 53 -15.49 3.13 -11.25
N LYS A 54 -14.71 2.08 -10.91
CA LYS A 54 -14.95 1.28 -9.69
C LYS A 54 -14.16 1.74 -8.48
N LYS A 55 -13.12 2.58 -8.66
CA LYS A 55 -12.22 2.99 -7.58
C LYS A 55 -12.02 4.50 -7.51
N LEU A 56 -11.57 5.15 -8.60
CA LEU A 56 -11.15 6.55 -8.52
C LEU A 56 -12.34 7.51 -8.36
N ILE A 57 -13.38 7.37 -9.18
CA ILE A 57 -14.58 8.21 -9.06
C ILE A 57 -15.30 8.00 -7.73
N PRO A 58 -15.55 6.75 -7.26
CA PRO A 58 -16.11 6.54 -5.92
C PRO A 58 -15.29 7.14 -4.78
N ALA A 59 -13.96 7.08 -4.88
CA ALA A 59 -13.06 7.66 -3.88
C ALA A 59 -13.11 9.21 -3.90
N LEU A 60 -13.12 9.82 -5.09
CA LEU A 60 -13.27 11.28 -5.23
C LEU A 60 -14.64 11.76 -4.75
N HIS A 61 -15.71 10.99 -5.01
CA HIS A 61 -17.04 11.31 -4.49
C HIS A 61 -17.06 11.32 -2.95
N LYS A 62 -16.45 10.31 -2.29
CA LYS A 62 -16.33 10.29 -0.83
C LYS A 62 -15.53 11.47 -0.27
N LEU A 63 -14.48 11.90 -0.98
CA LEU A 63 -13.73 13.09 -0.57
C LEU A 63 -14.59 14.35 -0.70
N TRP A 64 -15.42 14.44 -1.74
CA TRP A 64 -16.37 15.52 -1.94
C TRP A 64 -17.44 15.52 -0.83
N GLU A 65 -18.07 14.39 -0.51
CA GLU A 65 -19.04 14.24 0.58
C GLU A 65 -18.50 14.71 1.95
N LYS A 66 -17.19 14.59 2.15
CA LYS A 66 -16.49 14.96 3.39
C LYS A 66 -15.99 16.40 3.38
N ASP A 67 -16.31 17.21 2.37
CA ASP A 67 -15.77 18.56 2.17
C ASP A 67 -14.23 18.63 2.13
N LEU A 68 -13.59 17.57 1.61
CA LEU A 68 -12.12 17.46 1.52
C LEU A 68 -11.56 17.85 0.15
N LEU A 69 -12.41 18.07 -0.85
CA LEU A 69 -12.03 18.65 -2.13
C LEU A 69 -12.24 20.17 -2.11
N PRO A 70 -11.37 20.96 -2.79
CA PRO A 70 -11.61 22.40 -2.97
C PRO A 70 -12.94 22.68 -3.68
N GLU A 71 -13.59 23.78 -3.37
CA GLU A 71 -14.91 24.14 -3.93
C GLU A 71 -14.90 24.17 -5.48
N ASN A 72 -13.82 24.69 -6.08
CA ASN A 72 -13.66 24.80 -7.54
C ASN A 72 -12.78 23.67 -8.11
N PHE A 73 -12.76 22.48 -7.50
CA PHE A 73 -11.99 21.35 -7.98
C PHE A 73 -12.64 20.70 -9.20
N VAL A 74 -11.87 20.40 -10.23
CA VAL A 74 -12.36 19.75 -11.46
C VAL A 74 -11.74 18.36 -11.63
N ILE A 75 -12.57 17.40 -11.99
CA ILE A 75 -12.21 16.04 -12.31
C ILE A 75 -12.41 15.82 -13.80
N THR A 76 -11.34 15.78 -14.59
CA THR A 76 -11.40 15.58 -16.02
C THR A 76 -11.06 14.12 -16.37
N GLY A 77 -12.02 13.39 -16.88
CA GLY A 77 -11.79 12.08 -17.49
C GLY A 77 -11.15 12.23 -18.88
N SER A 78 -10.17 11.38 -19.21
CA SER A 78 -9.53 11.36 -20.51
C SER A 78 -9.29 9.96 -21.05
N ALA A 79 -9.62 9.73 -22.31
CA ALA A 79 -9.27 8.51 -23.05
C ALA A 79 -9.29 8.79 -24.56
N ARG A 80 -8.78 7.85 -25.36
CA ARG A 80 -8.76 7.97 -26.83
C ARG A 80 -10.15 7.95 -27.48
N ARG A 81 -11.10 7.19 -26.89
CA ARG A 81 -12.49 7.18 -27.35
C ARG A 81 -13.18 8.44 -26.85
N ASP A 82 -13.96 9.05 -27.69
CA ASP A 82 -14.82 10.17 -27.32
C ASP A 82 -16.29 9.73 -27.24
N PRO A 83 -16.76 9.31 -26.09
CA PRO A 83 -18.19 9.04 -25.87
C PRO A 83 -19.01 10.33 -25.72
N GLY A 84 -18.34 11.47 -25.57
CA GLY A 84 -18.92 12.71 -25.08
C GLY A 84 -19.10 12.72 -23.56
N VAL A 85 -19.08 13.91 -22.96
CA VAL A 85 -19.13 14.10 -21.51
C VAL A 85 -20.39 13.48 -20.87
N THR A 86 -21.54 13.63 -21.50
CA THR A 86 -22.83 13.10 -21.01
C THR A 86 -22.80 11.58 -20.91
N VAL A 87 -22.44 10.90 -22.00
CA VAL A 87 -22.39 9.42 -22.05
C VAL A 87 -21.32 8.88 -21.09
N TRP A 88 -20.18 9.57 -20.96
CA TRP A 88 -19.18 9.17 -19.98
C TRP A 88 -19.71 9.28 -18.55
N LYS A 89 -20.35 10.41 -18.18
CA LYS A 89 -20.96 10.60 -16.86
C LYS A 89 -22.01 9.52 -16.55
N GLU A 90 -22.92 9.24 -17.49
CA GLU A 90 -23.91 8.16 -17.34
C GLU A 90 -23.25 6.79 -17.09
N SER A 91 -22.09 6.54 -17.69
CA SER A 91 -21.36 5.27 -17.53
C SER A 91 -20.69 5.09 -16.16
N LEU A 92 -20.64 6.12 -15.32
CA LEU A 92 -20.01 6.09 -13.99
C LEU A 92 -20.96 5.56 -12.92
N GLY A 93 -22.28 5.59 -13.15
CA GLY A 93 -23.30 5.27 -12.17
C GLY A 93 -24.03 6.52 -11.66
N GLU A 94 -24.85 6.33 -10.63
CA GLU A 94 -25.66 7.40 -10.05
C GLU A 94 -24.88 8.13 -8.96
N TYR A 95 -24.73 9.44 -9.13
CA TYR A 95 -24.15 10.37 -8.16
C TYR A 95 -24.96 11.64 -8.09
N PRO A 96 -24.90 12.43 -6.98
CA PRO A 96 -25.57 13.72 -6.87
C PRO A 96 -25.18 14.68 -8.01
N ASP A 97 -26.14 15.47 -8.50
CA ASP A 97 -25.91 16.45 -9.56
C ASP A 97 -24.80 17.44 -9.20
N GLU A 98 -24.71 17.83 -7.94
CA GLU A 98 -23.68 18.72 -7.42
C GLU A 98 -22.27 18.13 -7.63
N PHE A 99 -22.07 16.85 -7.34
CA PHE A 99 -20.82 16.18 -7.62
C PHE A 99 -20.56 16.03 -9.12
N MET A 100 -21.60 15.66 -9.89
CA MET A 100 -21.50 15.51 -11.35
C MET A 100 -21.12 16.83 -12.06
N ASN A 101 -21.36 17.98 -11.46
CA ASN A 101 -20.93 19.29 -11.98
C ASN A 101 -19.40 19.48 -11.89
N HIS A 102 -18.70 18.77 -11.01
CA HIS A 102 -17.23 18.76 -10.94
C HIS A 102 -16.56 17.90 -12.02
N LEU A 103 -17.34 17.07 -12.73
CA LEU A 103 -16.82 16.13 -13.71
C LEU A 103 -16.83 16.74 -15.11
N ASP A 104 -15.76 16.54 -15.86
CA ASP A 104 -15.63 16.88 -17.26
C ASP A 104 -14.95 15.75 -18.03
N TYR A 105 -15.00 15.77 -19.37
CA TYR A 105 -14.38 14.75 -20.20
C TYR A 105 -13.76 15.34 -21.46
N ILE A 106 -12.54 14.92 -21.75
CA ILE A 106 -11.83 15.30 -22.97
C ILE A 106 -11.22 14.07 -23.64
N SER A 107 -11.43 13.93 -24.96
CA SER A 107 -10.74 12.90 -25.72
C SER A 107 -9.30 13.31 -25.98
N THR A 108 -8.33 12.48 -25.55
CA THR A 108 -6.91 12.70 -25.86
C THR A 108 -6.19 11.41 -26.20
N ASP A 109 -5.16 11.54 -27.01
CA ASP A 109 -4.21 10.46 -27.30
C ASP A 109 -2.87 10.73 -26.61
N LEU A 110 -2.47 9.82 -25.74
CA LEU A 110 -1.18 9.87 -25.02
C LEU A 110 0.03 9.78 -25.96
N ASP A 111 -0.15 9.29 -27.19
CA ASP A 111 0.91 9.21 -28.19
C ASP A 111 1.03 10.51 -29.03
N SER A 112 0.17 11.52 -28.78
CA SER A 112 0.14 12.78 -29.51
C SER A 112 0.34 13.98 -28.57
N VAL A 113 1.50 14.63 -28.68
CA VAL A 113 1.81 15.87 -27.95
C VAL A 113 0.76 16.96 -28.22
N GLU A 114 0.34 17.11 -29.49
CA GLU A 114 -0.66 18.10 -29.88
C GLU A 114 -2.01 17.85 -29.19
N SER A 115 -2.43 16.57 -29.13
CA SER A 115 -3.64 16.19 -28.39
C SER A 115 -3.56 16.57 -26.91
N LEU A 116 -2.40 16.37 -26.28
CA LEU A 116 -2.20 16.66 -24.86
C LEU A 116 -2.11 18.17 -24.56
N ARG A 117 -1.77 19.01 -25.53
CA ARG A 117 -1.81 20.47 -25.36
C ARG A 117 -3.20 21.02 -25.07
N HIS A 118 -4.24 20.32 -25.55
CA HIS A 118 -5.63 20.68 -25.31
C HIS A 118 -6.16 20.31 -23.91
N LEU A 119 -5.36 19.58 -23.09
CA LEU A 119 -5.72 19.32 -21.70
C LEU A 119 -5.86 20.63 -20.92
N PRO A 120 -6.83 20.72 -19.99
CA PRO A 120 -7.00 21.89 -19.18
C PRO A 120 -5.75 22.16 -18.32
N ASP A 121 -5.44 23.45 -18.14
CA ASP A 121 -4.43 23.93 -17.20
C ASP A 121 -5.14 24.61 -16.03
N TYR A 122 -5.03 24.02 -14.86
CA TYR A 122 -5.55 24.60 -13.63
C TYR A 122 -4.51 25.56 -13.05
N LEU A 123 -4.97 26.68 -12.49
CA LEU A 123 -4.07 27.78 -12.12
C LEU A 123 -3.08 27.45 -11.01
N GLU A 124 -3.52 26.65 -10.02
CA GLU A 124 -2.71 26.38 -8.84
C GLU A 124 -2.12 24.98 -8.85
N ASP A 125 -2.84 23.99 -9.39
CA ASP A 125 -2.48 22.60 -9.20
C ASP A 125 -3.05 21.65 -10.28
N ASN A 126 -2.16 20.86 -10.86
CA ASN A 126 -2.47 19.91 -11.92
C ASN A 126 -2.01 18.50 -11.53
N THR A 127 -2.94 17.61 -11.27
CA THR A 127 -2.66 16.19 -11.02
C THR A 127 -3.02 15.34 -12.24
N TYR A 128 -2.05 14.60 -12.77
CA TYR A 128 -2.23 13.69 -13.91
C TYR A 128 -2.17 12.25 -13.43
N PHE A 129 -3.31 11.56 -13.41
CA PHE A 129 -3.42 10.19 -12.95
C PHE A 129 -3.35 9.22 -14.14
N LEU A 130 -2.32 8.37 -14.19
CA LEU A 130 -2.10 7.40 -15.25
C LEU A 130 -2.81 6.07 -14.95
N SER A 131 -4.14 6.00 -15.17
CA SER A 131 -4.92 4.76 -15.10
C SER A 131 -4.93 4.04 -16.47
N VAL A 132 -3.73 3.78 -16.97
CA VAL A 132 -3.47 3.17 -18.29
C VAL A 132 -2.50 2.00 -18.14
N PRO A 133 -2.40 1.10 -19.16
CA PRO A 133 -1.42 0.01 -19.10
C PRO A 133 0.01 0.52 -18.92
N PRO A 134 0.87 -0.21 -18.16
CA PRO A 134 2.23 0.22 -17.83
C PRO A 134 3.12 0.56 -19.02
N GLU A 135 2.89 -0.07 -20.17
CA GLU A 135 3.61 0.18 -21.42
C GLU A 135 3.39 1.60 -21.97
N ARG A 136 2.39 2.32 -21.43
CA ARG A 136 2.08 3.70 -21.81
C ARG A 136 2.72 4.76 -20.92
N TYR A 137 3.29 4.38 -19.78
CA TYR A 137 3.81 5.35 -18.79
C TYR A 137 4.94 6.21 -19.36
N GLU A 138 5.89 5.61 -20.08
CA GLU A 138 6.99 6.33 -20.71
C GLU A 138 6.47 7.39 -21.68
N ASN A 139 5.67 7.00 -22.66
CA ASN A 139 5.10 7.91 -23.64
C ASN A 139 4.25 9.01 -22.98
N ALA A 140 3.44 8.64 -21.98
CA ALA A 140 2.61 9.60 -21.26
C ALA A 140 3.45 10.69 -20.59
N ILE A 141 4.53 10.31 -19.87
CA ILE A 141 5.40 11.24 -19.16
C ILE A 141 6.15 12.15 -20.15
N VAL A 142 6.74 11.58 -21.20
CA VAL A 142 7.47 12.33 -22.22
C VAL A 142 6.56 13.32 -22.92
N ASN A 143 5.41 12.85 -23.42
CA ASN A 143 4.49 13.68 -24.20
C ASN A 143 3.77 14.73 -23.37
N LEU A 144 3.42 14.45 -22.09
CA LEU A 144 2.91 15.46 -21.15
C LEU A 144 3.94 16.57 -20.91
N LYS A 145 5.21 16.20 -20.76
CA LYS A 145 6.30 17.18 -20.62
C LYS A 145 6.48 18.03 -21.87
N GLU A 146 6.51 17.43 -23.06
CA GLU A 146 6.61 18.12 -24.35
C GLU A 146 5.38 18.99 -24.66
N ALA A 147 4.21 18.60 -24.13
CA ALA A 147 2.99 19.41 -24.22
C ALA A 147 2.97 20.61 -23.24
N GLY A 148 4.01 20.77 -22.40
CA GLY A 148 4.12 21.85 -21.41
C GLY A 148 3.33 21.63 -20.11
N LYS A 149 2.75 20.42 -19.91
CA LYS A 149 1.86 20.15 -18.77
C LYS A 149 2.59 19.83 -17.47
N LEU A 150 3.91 19.59 -17.51
CA LEU A 150 4.73 19.17 -16.37
C LEU A 150 5.92 20.13 -16.13
N GLU A 151 5.79 21.40 -16.51
CA GLU A 151 6.87 22.39 -16.40
C GLU A 151 7.13 22.84 -14.98
N ASP A 152 6.08 23.12 -14.22
CA ASP A 152 6.20 23.62 -12.84
C ASP A 152 6.17 22.45 -11.84
N PRO A 153 7.30 22.14 -11.19
CA PRO A 153 7.35 21.03 -10.22
C PRO A 153 6.58 21.28 -8.92
N GLU A 154 6.13 22.49 -8.65
CA GLU A 154 5.31 22.82 -7.48
C GLU A 154 3.81 22.66 -7.79
N ARG A 155 3.45 22.76 -9.07
CA ARG A 155 2.05 22.81 -9.52
C ARG A 155 1.61 21.61 -10.33
N SER A 156 2.52 20.78 -10.80
CA SER A 156 2.18 19.64 -11.63
C SER A 156 2.77 18.35 -11.09
N ARG A 157 1.98 17.29 -11.08
CA ARG A 157 2.39 15.95 -10.64
C ARG A 157 1.77 14.85 -11.45
N VAL A 158 2.45 13.71 -11.45
CA VAL A 158 2.00 12.49 -12.11
C VAL A 158 1.80 11.39 -11.06
N VAL A 159 0.62 10.81 -11.05
CA VAL A 159 0.29 9.62 -10.24
C VAL A 159 0.40 8.40 -11.13
N ILE A 160 1.23 7.44 -10.73
CA ILE A 160 1.57 6.25 -11.52
C ILE A 160 1.08 5.01 -10.77
N GLU A 161 0.27 4.22 -11.46
CA GLU A 161 -0.24 2.94 -10.94
C GLU A 161 0.80 1.83 -10.98
N LYS A 162 0.57 0.81 -10.16
CA LYS A 162 1.29 -0.46 -10.19
C LYS A 162 0.97 -1.24 -11.48
N PRO A 163 1.97 -1.93 -12.09
CA PRO A 163 3.37 -2.04 -11.70
C PRO A 163 4.27 -0.94 -12.28
N PHE A 164 5.34 -0.59 -11.56
CA PHE A 164 6.41 0.26 -12.06
C PHE A 164 7.57 -0.61 -12.54
N GLY A 165 7.57 -0.94 -13.83
CA GLY A 165 8.39 -1.98 -14.43
C GLY A 165 7.87 -3.40 -14.15
N TYR A 166 8.53 -4.41 -14.73
CA TYR A 166 8.22 -5.84 -14.56
C TYR A 166 9.43 -6.67 -14.12
N ASP A 167 10.62 -6.07 -14.09
CA ASP A 167 11.87 -6.56 -13.54
C ASP A 167 12.78 -5.37 -13.20
N TYR A 168 13.96 -5.64 -12.64
CA TYR A 168 14.90 -4.57 -12.29
C TYR A 168 15.30 -3.71 -13.48
N LYS A 169 15.55 -4.33 -14.63
CA LYS A 169 16.01 -3.62 -15.84
C LYS A 169 14.94 -2.68 -16.40
N SER A 170 13.72 -3.13 -16.52
CA SER A 170 12.59 -2.32 -17.02
C SER A 170 12.21 -1.21 -16.05
N ALA A 171 12.24 -1.49 -14.74
CA ALA A 171 12.02 -0.48 -13.72
C ALA A 171 13.11 0.60 -13.74
N HIS A 172 14.38 0.21 -13.87
CA HIS A 172 15.50 1.14 -14.01
C HIS A 172 15.40 1.99 -15.28
N HIS A 173 14.99 1.38 -16.41
CA HIS A 173 14.75 2.13 -17.65
C HIS A 173 13.66 3.19 -17.44
N LEU A 174 12.48 2.78 -16.94
CA LEU A 174 11.37 3.71 -16.69
C LEU A 174 11.78 4.80 -15.69
N GLN A 175 12.54 4.45 -14.63
CA GLN A 175 13.03 5.42 -13.67
C GLN A 175 13.98 6.42 -14.34
N SER A 176 14.87 6.00 -15.24
CA SER A 176 15.75 6.88 -15.96
C SER A 176 15.01 7.87 -16.88
N VAL A 177 13.87 7.46 -17.44
CA VAL A 177 12.97 8.35 -18.17
C VAL A 177 12.34 9.37 -17.23
N VAL A 178 11.78 8.90 -16.11
CA VAL A 178 11.17 9.78 -15.10
C VAL A 178 12.15 10.86 -14.64
N GLU A 179 13.39 10.49 -14.26
CA GLU A 179 14.40 11.42 -13.77
C GLU A 179 14.86 12.45 -14.81
N ARG A 180 14.78 12.11 -16.09
CA ARG A 180 15.11 13.04 -17.17
C ARG A 180 14.08 14.17 -17.31
N TYR A 181 12.82 13.90 -17.07
CA TYR A 181 11.71 14.81 -17.33
C TYR A 181 11.06 15.40 -16.09
N LEU A 182 11.13 14.71 -14.93
CA LEU A 182 10.44 15.06 -13.71
C LEU A 182 11.39 15.08 -12.50
N ARG A 183 11.02 15.85 -11.50
CA ARG A 183 11.63 15.76 -10.17
C ARG A 183 10.85 14.76 -9.31
N GLU A 184 11.51 14.07 -8.39
CA GLU A 184 10.87 13.06 -7.53
C GLU A 184 9.62 13.60 -6.79
N LYS A 185 9.60 14.88 -6.42
CA LYS A 185 8.45 15.51 -5.79
C LYS A 185 7.20 15.62 -6.68
N GLN A 186 7.35 15.44 -8.01
CA GLN A 186 6.25 15.40 -8.96
C GLN A 186 5.69 13.99 -9.18
N VAL A 187 6.33 12.95 -8.63
CA VAL A 187 6.03 11.55 -8.97
C VAL A 187 5.43 10.83 -7.77
N TYR A 188 4.21 10.34 -7.95
CA TYR A 188 3.40 9.68 -6.94
C TYR A 188 3.16 8.23 -7.37
N ARG A 189 4.07 7.31 -6.97
CA ARG A 189 3.96 5.87 -7.29
C ARG A 189 3.06 5.18 -6.29
N ILE A 190 1.97 4.63 -6.77
CA ILE A 190 0.97 3.98 -5.91
C ILE A 190 1.42 2.59 -5.48
N ASP A 191 1.36 2.36 -4.17
CA ASP A 191 1.05 1.08 -3.58
C ASP A 191 -0.20 1.26 -2.71
N HIS A 192 -1.34 0.70 -3.13
CA HIS A 192 -2.62 0.93 -2.47
C HIS A 192 -2.68 0.41 -1.03
N TYR A 193 -1.74 -0.45 -0.60
CA TYR A 193 -1.61 -0.86 0.81
C TYR A 193 -1.18 0.31 1.69
N LEU A 194 -0.29 1.17 1.19
CA LEU A 194 0.16 2.34 1.94
C LEU A 194 -0.95 3.38 2.19
N GLY A 195 -2.00 3.37 1.38
CA GLY A 195 -3.19 4.22 1.58
C GLY A 195 -4.12 3.71 2.68
N LYS A 196 -3.93 2.50 3.23
CA LYS A 196 -4.80 1.95 4.27
C LYS A 196 -4.40 2.46 5.65
N ASP A 197 -5.37 2.97 6.41
CA ASP A 197 -5.14 3.45 7.79
C ASP A 197 -4.52 2.37 8.68
N THR A 198 -4.93 1.12 8.49
CA THR A 198 -4.41 -0.02 9.26
C THR A 198 -2.93 -0.29 9.01
N VAL A 199 -2.45 -0.07 7.78
CA VAL A 199 -1.01 -0.16 7.45
C VAL A 199 -0.24 0.99 8.09
N ASN A 200 -0.79 2.20 8.04
CA ASN A 200 -0.19 3.38 8.66
C ASN A 200 -0.17 3.29 10.18
N ASN A 201 -1.12 2.55 10.76
CA ASN A 201 -1.17 2.33 12.19
C ASN A 201 0.02 1.51 12.73
N ILE A 202 0.74 0.76 11.90
CA ILE A 202 2.00 0.11 12.31
C ILE A 202 2.97 1.15 12.87
N LEU A 203 3.10 2.32 12.22
CA LEU A 203 3.98 3.40 12.68
C LEU A 203 3.50 3.99 14.01
N ALA A 204 2.18 4.22 14.15
CA ALA A 204 1.60 4.72 15.40
C ALA A 204 1.77 3.71 16.54
N THR A 205 1.50 2.43 16.28
CA THR A 205 1.68 1.34 17.26
C THR A 205 3.12 1.28 17.78
N ARG A 206 4.10 1.42 16.89
CA ARG A 206 5.50 1.39 17.26
C ARG A 206 5.96 2.68 17.95
N PHE A 207 5.78 3.81 17.29
CA PHE A 207 6.48 5.06 17.68
C PHE A 207 5.72 5.95 18.65
N SER A 208 4.48 5.59 19.00
CA SER A 208 3.72 6.29 20.04
C SER A 208 3.71 5.52 21.38
N ASN A 209 4.29 4.32 21.45
CA ASN A 209 4.16 3.44 22.62
C ASN A 209 5.52 3.00 23.17
N ILE A 210 5.86 3.52 24.35
CA ILE A 210 7.11 3.16 25.07
C ILE A 210 7.14 1.68 25.49
N LEU A 211 6.01 0.99 25.55
CA LEU A 211 5.94 -0.44 25.86
C LEU A 211 6.43 -1.32 24.72
N LEU A 212 6.23 -0.89 23.46
CA LEU A 212 6.47 -1.71 22.28
C LEU A 212 7.83 -1.45 21.62
N GLU A 213 8.19 -0.19 21.39
CA GLU A 213 9.41 0.14 20.64
C GLU A 213 10.71 -0.42 21.24
N PRO A 214 10.92 -0.45 22.59
CA PRO A 214 12.09 -1.08 23.17
C PRO A 214 12.22 -2.58 22.90
N LEU A 215 11.08 -3.28 22.70
CA LEU A 215 11.05 -4.70 22.39
C LEU A 215 11.26 -4.97 20.88
N TRP A 216 11.19 -3.94 20.01
CA TRP A 216 11.12 -4.06 18.58
C TRP A 216 12.50 -4.23 17.91
N ASN A 217 13.22 -5.28 18.31
CA ASN A 217 14.56 -5.55 17.81
C ASN A 217 14.98 -7.01 18.05
N ARG A 218 16.11 -7.41 17.48
CA ARG A 218 16.71 -8.75 17.56
C ARG A 218 16.95 -9.30 18.99
N THR A 219 16.95 -8.45 20.00
CA THR A 219 17.16 -8.90 21.40
C THR A 219 15.93 -9.63 21.92
N TYR A 220 14.74 -9.16 21.52
CA TYR A 220 13.46 -9.64 22.05
C TYR A 220 12.62 -10.38 21.01
N ILE A 221 12.75 -10.04 19.72
CA ILE A 221 11.97 -10.67 18.65
C ILE A 221 12.70 -11.92 18.17
N GLU A 222 11.98 -13.04 18.11
CA GLU A 222 12.42 -14.33 17.57
C GLU A 222 12.28 -14.33 16.06
N GLU A 223 11.08 -14.05 15.55
CA GLU A 223 10.78 -13.93 14.13
C GLU A 223 9.59 -13.00 13.87
N VAL A 224 9.45 -12.56 12.63
CA VAL A 224 8.29 -11.84 12.13
C VAL A 224 7.67 -12.66 11.01
N GLN A 225 6.35 -12.89 11.05
CA GLN A 225 5.60 -13.55 9.98
C GLN A 225 4.68 -12.55 9.31
N ILE A 226 4.69 -12.50 7.98
CA ILE A 226 3.86 -11.60 7.16
C ILE A 226 3.02 -12.46 6.22
N PHE A 227 1.72 -12.42 6.42
CA PHE A 227 0.73 -13.06 5.57
C PHE A 227 0.07 -12.04 4.66
N ALA A 228 -0.06 -12.37 3.37
CA ALA A 228 -0.85 -11.60 2.41
C ALA A 228 -1.54 -12.57 1.46
N THR A 229 -2.67 -13.11 1.87
CA THR A 229 -3.34 -14.26 1.27
C THR A 229 -4.72 -13.93 0.75
N GLU A 230 -5.18 -14.69 -0.27
CA GLU A 230 -6.47 -14.53 -0.91
C GLU A 230 -7.18 -15.89 -1.02
N THR A 231 -8.48 -15.93 -0.73
CA THR A 231 -9.31 -17.15 -0.89
C THR A 231 -9.72 -17.40 -2.33
N ILE A 232 -9.73 -16.35 -3.16
CA ILE A 232 -10.11 -16.41 -4.58
C ILE A 232 -8.93 -16.87 -5.46
N GLY A 233 -9.24 -17.36 -6.67
CA GLY A 233 -8.29 -17.65 -7.73
C GLY A 233 -7.96 -16.41 -8.57
N CYS A 234 -7.63 -16.63 -9.85
CA CYS A 234 -7.41 -15.53 -10.78
C CYS A 234 -8.70 -14.96 -11.39
N ASP A 235 -9.80 -15.71 -11.36
CA ASP A 235 -11.18 -15.30 -11.63
C ASP A 235 -11.32 -14.32 -12.83
N GLY A 236 -11.06 -14.81 -14.06
CA GLY A 236 -11.16 -14.02 -15.29
C GLY A 236 -10.00 -13.07 -15.55
N ARG A 237 -8.99 -13.01 -14.67
CA ARG A 237 -7.76 -12.21 -14.82
C ARG A 237 -6.51 -13.07 -15.00
N ALA A 238 -6.69 -14.36 -15.30
CA ALA A 238 -5.60 -15.33 -15.39
C ALA A 238 -4.55 -14.94 -16.45
N GLN A 239 -4.96 -14.40 -17.58
CA GLN A 239 -4.03 -13.91 -18.62
C GLN A 239 -3.11 -12.80 -18.11
N TYR A 240 -3.62 -11.86 -17.32
CA TYR A 240 -2.79 -10.83 -16.67
C TYR A 240 -1.87 -11.48 -15.62
N TYR A 241 -2.43 -12.38 -14.82
CA TYR A 241 -1.69 -13.01 -13.74
C TYR A 241 -0.57 -13.92 -14.25
N GLU A 242 -0.70 -14.47 -15.46
CA GLU A 242 0.33 -15.29 -16.14
C GLU A 242 1.65 -14.51 -16.29
N THR A 243 1.59 -13.21 -16.48
CA THR A 243 2.77 -12.35 -16.58
C THR A 243 3.25 -11.84 -15.23
N ALA A 244 2.36 -11.66 -14.25
CA ALA A 244 2.68 -11.13 -12.95
C ALA A 244 3.15 -12.20 -11.96
N GLY A 245 2.34 -13.22 -11.73
CA GLY A 245 2.54 -14.23 -10.69
C GLY A 245 2.61 -13.64 -9.28
N ALA A 246 2.68 -14.49 -8.28
CA ALA A 246 2.68 -14.06 -6.87
C ALA A 246 3.89 -13.19 -6.48
N VAL A 247 5.02 -13.33 -7.18
CA VAL A 247 6.23 -12.53 -6.89
C VAL A 247 6.01 -11.07 -7.25
N ARG A 248 5.60 -10.77 -8.50
CA ARG A 248 5.39 -9.39 -8.96
C ARG A 248 4.11 -8.78 -8.40
N ASP A 249 3.07 -9.61 -8.22
CA ASP A 249 1.78 -9.11 -7.75
C ASP A 249 1.79 -8.75 -6.26
N MET A 250 2.51 -9.52 -5.43
CA MET A 250 2.43 -9.38 -3.98
C MET A 250 3.78 -9.15 -3.30
N LEU A 251 4.81 -9.94 -3.60
CA LEU A 251 6.07 -9.91 -2.85
C LEU A 251 6.85 -8.62 -3.12
N GLN A 252 7.05 -8.27 -4.40
CA GLN A 252 7.86 -7.14 -4.85
C GLN A 252 7.35 -5.78 -4.34
N ASN A 253 6.09 -5.69 -4.02
CA ASN A 253 5.43 -4.45 -3.61
C ASN A 253 4.85 -4.56 -2.19
N HIS A 254 3.61 -4.96 -2.06
CA HIS A 254 2.85 -4.91 -0.81
C HIS A 254 3.56 -5.55 0.38
N ILE A 255 4.12 -6.75 0.22
CA ILE A 255 4.80 -7.46 1.32
C ILE A 255 6.09 -6.73 1.70
N LEU A 256 6.91 -6.31 0.72
CA LEU A 256 8.12 -5.55 0.99
C LEU A 256 7.82 -4.17 1.61
N GLN A 257 6.70 -3.53 1.25
CA GLN A 257 6.27 -2.28 1.90
C GLN A 257 5.85 -2.51 3.35
N VAL A 258 5.07 -3.56 3.64
CA VAL A 258 4.71 -3.93 5.03
C VAL A 258 5.96 -4.28 5.83
N LEU A 259 6.87 -5.09 5.27
CA LEU A 259 8.16 -5.41 5.89
C LEU A 259 8.94 -4.14 6.23
N ALA A 260 9.02 -3.19 5.28
CA ALA A 260 9.74 -1.94 5.49
C ALA A 260 9.16 -1.11 6.64
N LEU A 261 7.83 -1.01 6.74
CA LEU A 261 7.15 -0.31 7.85
C LEU A 261 7.36 -1.01 9.21
N VAL A 262 7.36 -2.33 9.22
CA VAL A 262 7.62 -3.14 10.42
C VAL A 262 9.09 -2.98 10.86
N ALA A 263 10.03 -2.91 9.92
CA ALA A 263 11.46 -3.00 10.22
C ALA A 263 12.18 -1.65 10.29
N MET A 264 11.58 -0.53 9.83
CA MET A 264 12.25 0.77 9.77
C MET A 264 12.62 1.32 11.15
N GLU A 265 13.62 2.19 11.18
CA GLU A 265 13.92 3.01 12.36
C GLU A 265 12.89 4.13 12.53
N ALA A 266 12.79 4.66 13.75
CA ALA A 266 11.93 5.81 14.00
C ALA A 266 12.39 7.01 13.15
N PRO A 267 11.53 7.59 12.29
CA PRO A 267 11.90 8.76 11.52
C PRO A 267 12.06 9.98 12.44
N CYS A 268 12.99 10.86 12.13
CA CYS A 268 13.20 12.07 12.94
C CYS A 268 12.00 13.05 12.88
N LYS A 269 11.12 12.89 11.90
CA LYS A 269 9.84 13.61 11.71
C LYS A 269 8.87 12.70 10.97
N MET A 270 7.58 12.81 11.31
CA MET A 270 6.50 12.18 10.53
C MET A 270 6.25 12.98 9.25
N SER A 271 7.16 12.86 8.30
CA SER A 271 7.08 13.50 6.98
C SER A 271 7.42 12.50 5.88
N ALA A 272 6.88 12.71 4.69
CA ALA A 272 7.08 11.87 3.52
C ALA A 272 8.57 11.52 3.29
N ARG A 273 9.42 12.53 3.33
CA ARG A 273 10.86 12.39 3.11
C ARG A 273 11.52 11.43 4.11
N GLU A 274 11.24 11.62 5.40
CA GLU A 274 11.93 10.86 6.45
C GLU A 274 11.36 9.43 6.54
N ILE A 275 10.05 9.24 6.40
CA ILE A 275 9.44 7.91 6.37
C ILE A 275 10.00 7.09 5.20
N ARG A 276 9.98 7.63 3.98
CA ARG A 276 10.49 6.95 2.78
C ARG A 276 11.99 6.65 2.89
N ARG A 277 12.77 7.55 3.49
CA ARG A 277 14.19 7.34 3.74
C ARG A 277 14.45 6.15 4.66
N GLU A 278 13.70 6.04 5.76
CA GLU A 278 13.87 4.90 6.68
C GLU A 278 13.42 3.58 6.03
N LYS A 279 12.33 3.57 5.25
CA LYS A 279 11.92 2.39 4.47
C LYS A 279 12.99 1.97 3.46
N THR A 280 13.57 2.92 2.72
CA THR A 280 14.65 2.64 1.75
C THR A 280 15.84 1.96 2.42
N LYS A 281 16.26 2.39 3.62
CA LYS A 281 17.37 1.76 4.36
C LYS A 281 17.07 0.30 4.70
N VAL A 282 15.83 -0.01 5.06
CA VAL A 282 15.41 -1.40 5.31
C VAL A 282 15.51 -2.22 4.04
N LEU A 283 14.91 -1.74 2.95
CA LEU A 283 14.91 -2.46 1.68
C LEU A 283 16.33 -2.68 1.13
N ALA A 284 17.20 -1.67 1.25
CA ALA A 284 18.60 -1.79 0.85
C ALA A 284 19.37 -2.85 1.65
N ALA A 285 19.00 -3.06 2.92
CA ALA A 285 19.57 -4.08 3.79
C ALA A 285 18.84 -5.44 3.67
N THR A 286 17.77 -5.54 2.88
CA THR A 286 16.98 -6.77 2.76
C THR A 286 17.58 -7.71 1.72
N ARG A 287 17.66 -8.99 2.08
CA ARG A 287 18.00 -10.11 1.19
C ARG A 287 17.03 -11.28 1.35
N LEU A 288 16.98 -12.13 0.33
CA LEU A 288 16.24 -13.39 0.37
C LEU A 288 17.02 -14.46 1.13
N GLY A 289 16.31 -15.34 1.84
CA GLY A 289 16.81 -16.62 2.31
C GLY A 289 16.92 -17.64 1.19
N GLU A 290 17.41 -18.84 1.53
CA GLU A 290 17.58 -19.94 0.57
C GLU A 290 16.34 -20.85 0.49
N ASP A 291 15.36 -20.63 1.39
CA ASP A 291 14.18 -21.46 1.62
C ASP A 291 12.93 -20.99 0.86
N MET A 292 13.10 -20.27 -0.25
CA MET A 292 11.97 -19.79 -1.06
C MET A 292 11.23 -20.94 -1.73
N ILE A 293 9.93 -21.03 -1.52
CA ILE A 293 9.02 -22.08 -2.03
C ILE A 293 7.97 -21.43 -2.92
N PHE A 294 7.77 -22.02 -4.10
CA PHE A 294 6.80 -21.56 -5.08
C PHE A 294 5.72 -22.61 -5.26
N GLY A 295 4.47 -22.20 -5.18
CA GLY A 295 3.31 -23.04 -5.39
C GLY A 295 2.46 -22.58 -6.57
N GLN A 296 1.73 -23.50 -7.18
CA GLN A 296 0.71 -23.24 -8.16
C GLN A 296 -0.55 -24.03 -7.79
N TYR A 297 -1.71 -23.38 -7.67
CA TYR A 297 -2.91 -24.09 -7.28
C TYR A 297 -3.39 -25.03 -8.40
N GLN A 298 -3.96 -26.16 -8.01
CA GLN A 298 -4.54 -27.12 -8.94
C GLN A 298 -5.68 -26.47 -9.73
N GLY A 299 -5.66 -26.63 -11.06
CA GLY A 299 -6.62 -26.02 -11.97
C GLY A 299 -6.21 -24.63 -12.51
N TYR A 300 -5.06 -24.06 -12.08
CA TYR A 300 -4.59 -22.78 -12.64
C TYR A 300 -4.35 -22.85 -14.15
N ARG A 301 -3.77 -23.95 -14.64
CA ARG A 301 -3.47 -24.15 -16.07
C ARG A 301 -4.70 -24.40 -16.94
N ASP A 302 -5.85 -24.66 -16.30
CA ASP A 302 -7.13 -24.85 -16.98
C ASP A 302 -7.90 -23.54 -17.13
N GLU A 303 -7.40 -22.43 -16.55
CA GLU A 303 -8.03 -21.12 -16.65
C GLU A 303 -7.78 -20.50 -18.03
N GLU A 304 -8.76 -19.74 -18.53
CA GLU A 304 -8.68 -19.09 -19.83
C GLU A 304 -7.51 -18.11 -19.92
N GLY A 305 -6.69 -18.23 -20.95
CA GLY A 305 -5.53 -17.38 -21.21
C GLY A 305 -4.25 -17.78 -20.48
N VAL A 306 -4.23 -18.93 -19.79
CA VAL A 306 -3.05 -19.51 -19.16
C VAL A 306 -2.39 -20.53 -20.09
N ASP A 307 -1.06 -20.51 -20.16
CA ASP A 307 -0.30 -21.54 -20.88
C ASP A 307 -0.47 -22.91 -20.16
N PRO A 308 -0.88 -23.99 -20.86
CA PRO A 308 -0.99 -25.32 -20.28
C PRO A 308 0.30 -25.82 -19.61
N ASN A 309 1.46 -25.27 -19.99
CA ASN A 309 2.76 -25.55 -19.39
C ASN A 309 3.24 -24.44 -18.44
N SER A 310 2.35 -23.55 -18.03
CA SER A 310 2.69 -22.42 -17.15
C SER A 310 3.50 -22.84 -15.94
N ARG A 311 4.52 -22.07 -15.63
CA ARG A 311 5.32 -22.15 -14.40
C ARG A 311 5.11 -20.93 -13.50
N THR A 312 4.13 -20.13 -13.78
CA THR A 312 3.82 -18.93 -12.99
C THR A 312 3.37 -19.33 -11.58
N PRO A 313 4.06 -18.88 -10.53
CA PRO A 313 3.69 -19.21 -9.16
C PRO A 313 2.43 -18.42 -8.75
N THR A 314 1.47 -19.13 -8.17
CA THR A 314 0.28 -18.54 -7.56
C THR A 314 0.39 -18.45 -6.04
N SER A 315 1.47 -18.95 -5.47
CA SER A 315 1.87 -18.74 -4.07
C SER A 315 3.38 -18.68 -3.93
N VAL A 316 3.83 -17.91 -2.95
CA VAL A 316 5.24 -17.79 -2.54
C VAL A 316 5.29 -17.84 -1.01
N ALA A 317 6.20 -18.68 -0.48
CA ALA A 317 6.56 -18.67 0.93
C ALA A 317 8.08 -18.69 1.05
N GLY A 318 8.63 -18.14 2.12
CA GLY A 318 10.06 -18.14 2.37
C GLY A 318 10.50 -17.13 3.39
N THR A 319 11.80 -16.99 3.53
CA THR A 319 12.42 -16.09 4.52
C THR A 319 13.12 -14.95 3.84
N LEU A 320 12.97 -13.76 4.43
CA LEU A 320 13.80 -12.60 4.16
C LEU A 320 14.60 -12.25 5.42
N PHE A 321 15.74 -11.62 5.24
CA PHE A 321 16.56 -11.09 6.33
C PHE A 321 16.83 -9.63 6.08
N VAL A 322 16.91 -8.85 7.17
CA VAL A 322 17.29 -7.44 7.14
C VAL A 322 18.64 -7.30 7.83
N ASP A 323 19.71 -7.20 7.04
CA ASP A 323 21.09 -7.20 7.51
C ASP A 323 21.47 -5.80 8.05
N ASN A 324 20.91 -5.47 9.20
CA ASN A 324 21.21 -4.24 9.92
C ASN A 324 21.33 -4.51 11.44
N TRP A 325 21.76 -3.52 12.19
CA TRP A 325 22.00 -3.68 13.62
C TRP A 325 20.78 -4.08 14.43
N ARG A 326 19.60 -3.61 14.03
CA ARG A 326 18.33 -3.91 14.71
C ARG A 326 17.86 -5.36 14.48
N TRP A 327 18.06 -5.89 13.28
CA TRP A 327 17.40 -7.10 12.80
C TRP A 327 18.32 -8.27 12.47
N GLU A 328 19.65 -8.09 12.55
CA GLU A 328 20.60 -9.16 12.24
C GLU A 328 20.23 -10.47 12.91
N GLY A 329 20.03 -11.53 12.11
CA GLY A 329 19.65 -12.85 12.55
C GLY A 329 18.17 -13.09 12.82
N VAL A 330 17.29 -12.05 12.75
CA VAL A 330 15.83 -12.23 12.87
C VAL A 330 15.26 -12.58 11.50
N PRO A 331 14.59 -13.74 11.34
CA PRO A 331 13.93 -14.09 10.10
C PRO A 331 12.60 -13.36 9.95
N PHE A 332 12.37 -12.82 8.76
CA PHE A 332 11.07 -12.32 8.31
C PHE A 332 10.45 -13.38 7.37
N ARG A 333 9.48 -14.12 7.90
CA ARG A 333 8.78 -15.17 7.17
C ARG A 333 7.65 -14.57 6.38
N VAL A 334 7.54 -14.90 5.10
CA VAL A 334 6.49 -14.37 4.23
C VAL A 334 5.69 -15.50 3.60
N LEU A 335 4.38 -15.34 3.56
CA LEU A 335 3.47 -16.25 2.87
C LEU A 335 2.42 -15.45 2.11
N THR A 336 2.38 -15.65 0.80
CA THR A 336 1.33 -15.11 -0.07
C THR A 336 0.82 -16.15 -1.04
N GLY A 337 -0.43 -16.06 -1.43
CA GLY A 337 -0.99 -16.93 -2.44
C GLY A 337 -2.50 -16.80 -2.62
N LYS A 338 -2.96 -17.42 -3.71
CA LYS A 338 -4.37 -17.52 -4.08
C LYS A 338 -4.95 -18.87 -3.69
N LYS A 339 -6.29 -18.92 -3.60
CA LYS A 339 -7.05 -20.12 -3.11
C LYS A 339 -6.55 -20.62 -1.76
N MET A 340 -6.11 -19.73 -0.89
CA MET A 340 -5.73 -20.03 0.49
C MET A 340 -6.99 -20.22 1.38
N PRO A 341 -6.85 -20.87 2.56
CA PRO A 341 -8.00 -21.14 3.43
C PRO A 341 -8.62 -19.86 3.98
N TYR A 342 -7.81 -18.83 4.20
CA TYR A 342 -8.22 -17.53 4.72
C TYR A 342 -7.56 -16.39 3.91
N GLY A 343 -8.34 -15.37 3.60
CA GLY A 343 -7.87 -14.17 2.88
C GLY A 343 -7.59 -13.05 3.85
N CYS A 344 -6.31 -12.71 4.04
CA CYS A 344 -5.95 -11.65 4.99
C CYS A 344 -4.61 -10.99 4.63
N VAL A 345 -4.38 -9.85 5.28
CA VAL A 345 -3.06 -9.27 5.46
C VAL A 345 -2.82 -9.13 6.95
N GLU A 346 -1.81 -9.84 7.45
CA GLU A 346 -1.51 -9.92 8.87
C GLU A 346 -0.01 -9.98 9.12
N VAL A 347 0.43 -9.34 10.20
CA VAL A 347 1.79 -9.41 10.70
C VAL A 347 1.76 -10.02 12.09
N VAL A 348 2.49 -11.12 12.28
CA VAL A 348 2.69 -11.75 13.58
C VAL A 348 4.14 -11.54 14.00
N ILE A 349 4.35 -11.01 15.18
CA ILE A 349 5.66 -10.77 15.78
C ILE A 349 5.79 -11.69 16.97
N LYS A 350 6.63 -12.72 16.83
CA LYS A 350 6.91 -13.68 17.90
C LYS A 350 8.03 -13.16 18.78
N LEU A 351 7.81 -13.13 20.07
CA LEU A 351 8.83 -12.76 21.05
C LEU A 351 9.63 -13.98 21.47
N LYS A 352 10.90 -13.76 21.82
CA LYS A 352 11.76 -14.82 22.35
C LYS A 352 11.26 -15.29 23.71
N ALA A 353 11.41 -16.59 23.96
CA ALA A 353 11.15 -17.15 25.28
C ALA A 353 12.01 -16.46 26.36
N PRO A 354 11.50 -16.33 27.58
CA PRO A 354 12.30 -15.88 28.73
C PRO A 354 13.56 -16.72 28.90
N PRO A 355 14.68 -16.14 29.36
CA PRO A 355 15.96 -16.85 29.49
C PRO A 355 15.95 -17.98 30.53
N LEU A 356 14.97 -17.95 31.43
CA LEU A 356 14.75 -19.01 32.41
C LEU A 356 13.31 -19.52 32.30
N LYS A 357 13.17 -20.82 32.08
CA LYS A 357 11.88 -21.50 32.10
C LYS A 357 11.47 -21.79 33.57
N LEU A 358 10.63 -20.91 34.14
CA LEU A 358 10.14 -21.02 35.50
C LEU A 358 8.77 -21.69 35.59
N TYR A 359 8.05 -21.77 34.50
CA TYR A 359 6.76 -22.45 34.36
C TYR A 359 6.83 -23.52 33.31
N ASP A 360 6.04 -24.58 33.46
CA ASP A 360 5.88 -25.61 32.43
C ASP A 360 4.91 -25.12 31.34
N GLY A 361 5.19 -25.45 30.09
CA GLY A 361 4.40 -25.06 28.92
C GLY A 361 5.23 -24.42 27.81
N GLU A 362 4.60 -24.16 26.70
CA GLU A 362 5.13 -23.33 25.60
C GLU A 362 4.82 -21.87 25.88
N ILE A 363 5.75 -21.00 25.58
CA ILE A 363 5.56 -19.54 25.74
C ILE A 363 5.07 -19.01 24.42
N ASN A 364 3.98 -18.25 24.48
CA ASN A 364 3.22 -17.80 23.30
C ASN A 364 3.13 -16.28 23.20
N ASP A 365 4.12 -15.55 23.69
CA ASP A 365 4.14 -14.08 23.62
C ASP A 365 4.21 -13.61 22.17
N ARG A 366 3.16 -12.93 21.73
CA ARG A 366 3.02 -12.45 20.34
C ARG A 366 2.34 -11.10 20.28
N ILE A 367 2.71 -10.31 19.25
CA ILE A 367 1.97 -9.14 18.82
C ILE A 367 1.43 -9.45 17.44
N VAL A 368 0.09 -9.42 17.27
CA VAL A 368 -0.59 -9.67 16.01
C VAL A 368 -1.20 -8.37 15.51
N ILE A 369 -0.85 -7.97 14.30
CA ILE A 369 -1.39 -6.79 13.62
C ILE A 369 -2.13 -7.27 12.38
N ARG A 370 -3.46 -7.38 12.48
CA ARG A 370 -4.32 -7.67 11.32
C ARG A 370 -4.64 -6.37 10.60
N LEU A 371 -4.27 -6.31 9.32
CA LEU A 371 -4.49 -5.13 8.47
C LEU A 371 -5.80 -5.23 7.69
N GLN A 372 -6.21 -6.45 7.33
CA GLN A 372 -7.50 -6.79 6.67
C GLN A 372 -7.75 -8.30 6.67
N PRO A 373 -9.01 -8.80 6.58
CA PRO A 373 -10.23 -8.10 6.99
C PRO A 373 -10.28 -7.97 8.51
N ASN A 374 -11.27 -7.25 9.02
CA ASN A 374 -11.48 -7.10 10.46
C ASN A 374 -10.19 -6.67 11.19
N PRO A 375 -9.68 -5.47 10.89
CA PRO A 375 -8.39 -5.05 11.40
C PRO A 375 -8.40 -4.94 12.93
N HIS A 376 -7.35 -5.48 13.55
CA HIS A 376 -7.18 -5.47 15.00
C HIS A 376 -5.70 -5.53 15.39
N LEU A 377 -5.42 -5.16 16.63
CA LEU A 377 -4.15 -5.33 17.30
C LEU A 377 -4.36 -6.25 18.50
N ASP A 378 -3.67 -7.41 18.51
CA ASP A 378 -3.61 -8.31 19.66
C ASP A 378 -2.25 -8.25 20.31
N ILE A 379 -2.24 -8.25 21.65
CA ILE A 379 -1.07 -8.59 22.46
C ILE A 379 -1.42 -9.86 23.21
N ARG A 380 -0.72 -10.94 22.90
CA ARG A 380 -0.91 -12.27 23.50
C ARG A 380 0.22 -12.54 24.46
N MET A 381 -0.11 -12.96 25.67
CA MET A 381 0.86 -13.26 26.72
C MET A 381 0.35 -14.39 27.62
N ASP A 382 1.26 -15.15 28.19
CA ASP A 382 0.91 -16.20 29.12
C ASP A 382 0.70 -15.63 30.53
N ILE A 383 -0.40 -16.02 31.18
CA ILE A 383 -0.73 -15.70 32.57
C ILE A 383 -0.98 -16.96 33.35
N LYS A 384 -0.78 -16.92 34.65
CA LYS A 384 -1.11 -18.07 35.52
C LYS A 384 -2.62 -18.27 35.59
N SER A 385 -3.07 -19.48 35.26
CA SER A 385 -4.47 -19.87 35.46
C SER A 385 -4.89 -19.83 36.91
N PRO A 386 -6.15 -19.48 37.22
CA PRO A 386 -6.69 -19.60 38.58
C PRO A 386 -6.64 -21.05 39.06
N GLY A 387 -6.18 -21.28 40.30
CA GLY A 387 -6.10 -22.62 40.90
C GLY A 387 -4.88 -22.82 41.76
N LEU A 388 -4.71 -24.07 42.23
CA LEU A 388 -3.59 -24.47 43.06
C LEU A 388 -2.35 -24.86 42.28
N ASP A 389 -2.52 -25.13 40.99
CA ASP A 389 -1.45 -25.53 40.07
C ASP A 389 -0.80 -24.30 39.44
N ASP A 390 0.43 -24.43 38.97
CA ASP A 390 1.17 -23.37 38.26
C ASP A 390 1.01 -23.43 36.73
N ASN A 391 -0.18 -23.86 36.29
CA ASN A 391 -0.50 -23.92 34.87
C ASN A 391 -0.64 -22.51 34.25
N LEU A 392 -0.14 -22.34 33.02
CA LEU A 392 -0.30 -21.12 32.23
C LEU A 392 -1.52 -21.21 31.33
N GLU A 393 -2.14 -20.07 31.07
CA GLU A 393 -3.16 -19.88 30.05
C GLU A 393 -2.85 -18.64 29.21
N LEU A 394 -3.23 -18.66 27.93
CA LEU A 394 -3.02 -17.56 27.01
C LEU A 394 -4.05 -16.46 27.25
N ALA A 395 -3.59 -15.27 27.64
CA ALA A 395 -4.39 -14.06 27.67
C ALA A 395 -4.18 -13.25 26.38
N THR A 396 -5.27 -12.71 25.82
CA THR A 396 -5.23 -11.84 24.65
C THR A 396 -5.85 -10.47 24.98
N LEU A 397 -5.09 -9.41 24.75
CA LEU A 397 -5.56 -8.03 24.80
C LEU A 397 -5.81 -7.57 23.38
N THR A 398 -7.09 -7.41 22.99
CA THR A 398 -7.50 -7.07 21.65
C THR A 398 -8.02 -5.64 21.56
N HIS A 399 -7.59 -4.93 20.51
CA HIS A 399 -8.21 -3.69 20.06
C HIS A 399 -8.68 -3.83 18.62
N ASP A 400 -10.01 -3.82 18.42
CA ASP A 400 -10.63 -3.82 17.10
C ASP A 400 -10.74 -2.41 16.55
N TYR A 401 -10.39 -2.23 15.26
CA TYR A 401 -10.57 -0.93 14.58
C TYR A 401 -12.00 -0.80 14.04
N PRO A 402 -12.69 0.32 14.36
CA PRO A 402 -14.03 0.58 13.87
C PRO A 402 -14.07 0.61 12.33
N GLN A 403 -14.86 -0.28 11.73
CA GLN A 403 -14.99 -0.40 10.26
C GLN A 403 -15.72 0.79 9.64
N ASP A 404 -16.63 1.43 10.39
CA ASP A 404 -17.41 2.60 9.98
C ASP A 404 -16.55 3.86 9.75
N ARG A 405 -15.32 3.88 10.24
CA ARG A 405 -14.34 4.96 10.09
C ARG A 405 -13.21 4.63 9.13
N ALA A 406 -13.18 3.41 8.61
CA ALA A 406 -12.11 2.98 7.71
C ALA A 406 -12.14 3.78 6.40
N VAL A 407 -10.99 4.31 6.01
CA VAL A 407 -10.81 5.03 4.74
C VAL A 407 -10.30 4.03 3.70
N ASP A 408 -10.90 4.06 2.50
CA ASP A 408 -10.39 3.26 1.37
C ASP A 408 -9.00 3.74 0.95
N GLY A 409 -8.14 2.80 0.57
CA GLY A 409 -6.76 3.15 0.20
C GLY A 409 -6.67 4.18 -0.93
N TYR A 410 -7.57 4.13 -1.93
CA TYR A 410 -7.59 5.12 -3.01
C TYR A 410 -8.12 6.48 -2.56
N GLU A 411 -9.07 6.52 -1.64
CA GLU A 411 -9.55 7.78 -1.05
C GLU A 411 -8.39 8.52 -0.37
N LYS A 412 -7.59 7.81 0.46
CA LYS A 412 -6.41 8.37 1.12
C LYS A 412 -5.35 8.84 0.13
N LEU A 413 -5.00 8.01 -0.85
CA LEU A 413 -3.96 8.33 -1.83
C LEU A 413 -4.35 9.48 -2.76
N LEU A 414 -5.62 9.58 -3.18
CA LEU A 414 -6.09 10.71 -3.96
C LEU A 414 -6.06 11.99 -3.13
N TYR A 415 -6.53 11.95 -1.87
CA TYR A 415 -6.44 13.08 -0.96
C TYR A 415 -4.99 13.57 -0.81
N ASP A 416 -4.06 12.66 -0.58
CA ASP A 416 -2.65 12.99 -0.40
C ASP A 416 -2.03 13.55 -1.69
N ALA A 417 -2.34 12.97 -2.85
CA ALA A 417 -1.86 13.47 -4.15
C ALA A 417 -2.37 14.90 -4.41
N ILE A 418 -3.64 15.18 -4.13
CA ILE A 418 -4.25 16.51 -4.29
C ILE A 418 -3.62 17.53 -3.32
N ASN A 419 -3.21 17.08 -2.12
CA ASN A 419 -2.60 17.93 -1.10
C ASN A 419 -1.06 17.93 -1.10
N CYS A 420 -0.43 17.37 -2.14
CA CYS A 420 1.04 17.34 -2.30
C CYS A 420 1.76 16.53 -1.20
N ASP A 421 1.10 15.60 -0.53
CA ASP A 421 1.69 14.71 0.47
C ASP A 421 2.14 13.39 -0.16
N GLN A 422 3.42 13.10 -0.11
CA GLN A 422 3.99 11.85 -0.62
C GLN A 422 4.21 10.79 0.46
N SER A 423 3.66 10.96 1.67
CA SER A 423 3.94 10.05 2.81
C SER A 423 3.51 8.61 2.54
N HIS A 424 2.47 8.41 1.74
CA HIS A 424 1.90 7.11 1.41
C HIS A 424 2.22 6.65 -0.02
N PHE A 425 3.22 7.28 -0.66
CA PHE A 425 3.70 6.90 -1.99
C PHE A 425 5.10 6.33 -1.94
N VAL A 426 5.40 5.44 -2.87
CA VAL A 426 6.68 4.76 -2.95
C VAL A 426 7.74 5.66 -3.58
N HIS A 427 8.90 5.79 -2.93
CA HIS A 427 10.04 6.52 -3.48
C HIS A 427 10.73 5.71 -4.58
N ALA A 428 11.42 6.40 -5.50
CA ALA A 428 12.21 5.75 -6.56
C ALA A 428 13.16 4.68 -6.01
N ASP A 429 13.93 5.03 -4.98
CA ASP A 429 14.90 4.11 -4.36
C ASP A 429 14.23 2.88 -3.77
N GLU A 430 13.04 3.03 -3.17
CA GLU A 430 12.27 1.88 -2.64
C GLU A 430 11.86 0.93 -3.77
N VAL A 431 11.40 1.47 -4.91
CA VAL A 431 11.07 0.67 -6.09
C VAL A 431 12.27 -0.11 -6.58
N MET A 432 13.42 0.56 -6.72
CA MET A 432 14.64 -0.06 -7.23
C MET A 432 15.16 -1.15 -6.28
N GLU A 433 15.17 -0.88 -4.97
CA GLU A 433 15.57 -1.88 -3.98
C GLU A 433 14.59 -3.07 -3.92
N SER A 434 13.28 -2.82 -4.03
CA SER A 434 12.29 -3.88 -4.09
C SER A 434 12.50 -4.80 -5.30
N TRP A 435 12.80 -4.24 -6.48
CA TRP A 435 13.14 -5.06 -7.64
C TRP A 435 14.47 -5.79 -7.46
N ARG A 436 15.50 -5.16 -6.91
CA ARG A 436 16.79 -5.82 -6.59
C ARG A 436 16.59 -7.06 -5.73
N ILE A 437 15.74 -6.97 -4.70
CA ILE A 437 15.49 -8.10 -3.79
C ILE A 437 14.90 -9.30 -4.54
N VAL A 438 13.94 -9.08 -5.44
CA VAL A 438 13.22 -10.16 -6.11
C VAL A 438 13.78 -10.56 -7.47
N ASP A 439 14.75 -9.84 -8.01
CA ASP A 439 15.26 -10.03 -9.38
C ASP A 439 15.78 -11.45 -9.60
N ASP A 440 16.46 -12.01 -8.60
CA ASP A 440 16.95 -13.40 -8.61
C ASP A 440 15.81 -14.46 -8.65
N LEU A 441 14.59 -14.07 -8.25
CA LEU A 441 13.40 -14.93 -8.33
C LEU A 441 12.71 -14.83 -9.69
N LEU A 442 13.00 -13.80 -10.46
CA LEU A 442 12.40 -13.57 -11.77
C LEU A 442 13.31 -14.17 -12.84
N CYS A 443 12.80 -15.10 -13.61
CA CYS A 443 13.56 -15.74 -14.68
C CYS A 443 13.73 -14.83 -15.92
N THR A 444 14.33 -13.66 -15.75
CA THR A 444 14.55 -12.69 -16.84
C THR A 444 15.91 -12.82 -17.54
N GLY A 445 16.77 -13.81 -17.15
CA GLY A 445 18.09 -14.01 -17.71
C GLY A 445 18.71 -15.38 -17.41
N GLU A 446 20.01 -15.53 -17.73
CA GLU A 446 20.75 -16.80 -17.57
C GLU A 446 20.89 -17.27 -16.10
N LYS A 447 20.67 -16.38 -15.12
CA LYS A 447 20.86 -16.64 -13.68
C LYS A 447 19.57 -16.96 -12.92
N CYS A 448 18.55 -17.47 -13.60
CA CYS A 448 17.29 -17.86 -12.98
C CYS A 448 17.47 -18.84 -11.80
N LYS A 449 17.19 -18.42 -10.58
CA LYS A 449 17.13 -19.32 -9.41
C LYS A 449 15.85 -20.16 -9.40
N ILE A 450 14.75 -19.66 -10.00
CA ILE A 450 13.48 -20.42 -10.15
C ILE A 450 13.55 -21.29 -11.42
N ARG A 451 14.43 -22.26 -11.46
CA ARG A 451 14.34 -23.36 -12.46
C ARG A 451 13.36 -24.46 -12.04
N THR A 452 12.84 -24.39 -10.83
CA THR A 452 11.93 -25.41 -10.29
C THR A 452 10.51 -25.16 -10.77
N VAL A 453 9.86 -26.24 -11.21
CA VAL A 453 8.41 -26.24 -11.44
C VAL A 453 7.74 -25.95 -10.10
N PRO A 454 6.78 -25.01 -10.03
CA PRO A 454 6.07 -24.75 -8.79
C PRO A 454 5.41 -26.02 -8.25
N TYR A 455 5.43 -26.21 -6.94
CA TYR A 455 4.70 -27.31 -6.30
C TYR A 455 3.20 -27.11 -6.48
N ILE A 456 2.50 -28.16 -6.93
CA ILE A 456 1.04 -28.08 -7.03
C ILE A 456 0.43 -28.18 -5.63
N TYR A 457 -0.55 -27.32 -5.33
CA TYR A 457 -1.32 -27.38 -4.09
C TYR A 457 -2.83 -27.35 -4.36
N ILE A 458 -3.58 -27.94 -3.44
CA ILE A 458 -5.04 -27.95 -3.47
C ILE A 458 -5.55 -26.66 -2.85
N GLY A 459 -6.54 -26.01 -3.47
CA GLY A 459 -7.20 -24.83 -2.90
C GLY A 459 -7.81 -25.13 -1.52
N GLY A 460 -7.77 -24.15 -0.61
CA GLY A 460 -8.17 -24.30 0.78
C GLY A 460 -7.04 -24.77 1.72
N GLY A 461 -5.82 -25.00 1.21
CA GLY A 461 -4.61 -25.21 2.00
C GLY A 461 -3.68 -23.97 1.94
N TRP A 462 -2.67 -23.93 2.82
CA TRP A 462 -1.67 -22.85 2.90
C TRP A 462 -0.56 -22.99 1.85
N GLY A 463 -0.92 -23.13 0.58
CA GLY A 463 0.01 -23.40 -0.52
C GLY A 463 0.49 -24.86 -0.52
N PRO A 464 1.70 -25.17 -1.00
CA PRO A 464 2.29 -26.51 -0.89
C PRO A 464 2.70 -26.80 0.56
N GLN A 465 1.72 -26.99 1.44
CA GLN A 465 1.80 -26.95 2.89
C GLN A 465 2.95 -27.81 3.44
N HIS A 466 3.11 -29.04 2.95
CA HIS A 466 4.19 -29.94 3.37
C HIS A 466 5.63 -29.40 3.15
N LYS A 467 5.77 -28.34 2.33
CA LYS A 467 7.02 -27.61 2.15
C LYS A 467 7.04 -26.34 2.98
N VAL A 468 5.90 -25.62 3.00
CA VAL A 468 5.73 -24.36 3.72
C VAL A 468 5.94 -24.58 5.21
N ASP A 469 5.36 -25.64 5.81
CA ASP A 469 5.50 -25.98 7.23
C ASP A 469 6.95 -26.34 7.65
N ARG A 470 7.85 -26.54 6.68
CA ARG A 470 9.29 -26.75 6.98
C ARG A 470 10.08 -25.48 7.15
N ILE A 471 9.51 -24.33 6.79
CA ILE A 471 10.17 -23.04 6.89
C ILE A 471 10.18 -22.57 8.35
N THR A 472 9.03 -22.67 9.00
CA THR A 472 8.82 -22.29 10.39
C THR A 472 7.51 -22.90 10.91
N ASP A 473 7.30 -22.82 12.21
CA ASP A 473 5.99 -23.04 12.84
C ASP A 473 5.14 -21.78 12.64
N TRP A 474 4.26 -21.84 11.63
CA TRP A 474 3.44 -20.71 11.22
C TRP A 474 2.28 -20.47 12.20
N ASP A 475 2.14 -19.23 12.64
CA ASP A 475 0.92 -18.74 13.31
C ASP A 475 -0.15 -18.41 12.27
N TYR A 476 -0.70 -19.42 11.63
CA TYR A 476 -1.67 -19.23 10.57
C TYR A 476 -2.87 -18.41 11.00
N PRO A 477 -3.27 -17.39 10.19
CA PRO A 477 -4.46 -16.58 10.44
C PRO A 477 -5.73 -17.43 10.55
N ALA A 478 -6.62 -17.03 11.49
CA ALA A 478 -7.89 -17.71 11.77
C ALA A 478 -9.09 -16.77 11.54
#